data_20b19e2254487b270b47c21463991d5e
#
_entry.id   20b19e2254487b270b47c21463991d5e
#
_cell.length_a   1.000
_cell.length_b   1.000
_cell.length_c   1.000
_cell.angle_alpha   90.00
_cell.angle_beta   90.00
_cell.angle_gamma   90.00
#
_symmetry.space_group_name_H-M   'P 1'
#
loop_
_entity.id
_entity.type
_entity.pdbx_description
1 polymer ?
#
loop_
_entity_poly.entity_id
_entity_poly.type
_entity_poly.pdbx_seq_one_letter_code
_entity_poly.pdbx_strand_id
1 'polypeptide(L)'
;MNRMLLALKRPFIWLYRFRHRCGYGVHSPFAFNLITHVIYETTPYYKYKELASEQKRLMPQKDRAWGYESLKVKRLLFRLVNYAQPATIVDAGMQAASSLYLKAAKEGADYTAAADLSELFLESGASVDFLYLHDY
;
A
#
# COMPACT_ATOMS: atom_id res chain seq x y z
N MET A 1 -17.39 29.67 -17.08
CA MET A 1 -15.91 29.66 -16.96
C MET A 1 -15.33 29.00 -18.21
N ASN A 2 -14.61 29.75 -19.04
CA ASN A 2 -14.23 29.32 -20.38
C ASN A 2 -13.26 28.12 -20.38
N ARG A 3 -13.66 27.04 -21.07
CA ARG A 3 -12.83 25.82 -21.27
C ARG A 3 -11.43 26.15 -21.83
N MET A 4 -11.32 27.21 -22.60
CA MET A 4 -10.08 27.69 -23.21
C MET A 4 -9.09 28.25 -22.17
N LEU A 5 -9.58 28.96 -21.14
CA LEU A 5 -8.78 29.47 -20.02
C LEU A 5 -8.26 28.33 -19.12
N LEU A 6 -9.03 27.25 -18.96
CA LEU A 6 -8.61 26.05 -18.23
C LEU A 6 -7.51 25.28 -18.98
N ALA A 7 -7.58 25.24 -20.31
CA ALA A 7 -6.57 24.58 -21.12
C ALA A 7 -5.21 25.30 -21.03
N LEU A 8 -5.21 26.64 -21.02
CA LEU A 8 -4.02 27.46 -20.85
C LEU A 8 -3.40 27.35 -19.44
N LYS A 9 -4.22 27.14 -18.40
CA LYS A 9 -3.74 26.98 -17.02
C LYS A 9 -3.17 25.58 -16.72
N ARG A 10 -3.54 24.56 -17.51
CA ARG A 10 -3.12 23.17 -17.30
C ARG A 10 -1.60 22.99 -17.25
N PRO A 11 -0.78 23.53 -18.17
CA PRO A 11 0.67 23.37 -18.12
C PRO A 11 1.29 24.02 -16.88
N PHE A 12 0.75 25.17 -16.44
CA PHE A 12 1.24 25.86 -15.24
C PHE A 12 0.87 25.09 -13.96
N ILE A 13 -0.34 24.55 -13.89
CA ILE A 13 -0.75 23.68 -12.77
C ILE A 13 0.09 22.40 -12.75
N TRP A 14 0.39 21.82 -13.92
CA TRP A 14 1.23 20.64 -14.02
C TRP A 14 2.67 20.93 -13.57
N LEU A 15 3.27 22.05 -14.02
CA LEU A 15 4.60 22.49 -13.62
C LEU A 15 4.68 22.77 -12.12
N TYR A 16 3.68 23.45 -11.56
CA TYR A 16 3.56 23.70 -10.13
C TYR A 16 3.47 22.38 -9.33
N ARG A 17 2.62 21.45 -9.74
CA ARG A 17 2.50 20.12 -9.11
C ARG A 17 3.77 19.30 -9.27
N PHE A 18 4.46 19.39 -10.40
CA PHE A 18 5.73 18.68 -10.61
C PHE A 18 6.81 19.18 -9.64
N ARG A 19 6.87 20.48 -9.42
CA ARG A 19 7.81 21.09 -8.47
C ARG A 19 7.55 20.67 -7.01
N HIS A 20 6.32 20.32 -6.64
CA HIS A 20 5.95 19.89 -5.29
C HIS A 20 5.91 18.36 -5.14
N ARG A 21 6.43 17.62 -6.09
CA ARG A 21 6.59 16.17 -5.97
C ARG A 21 7.80 15.81 -5.11
N CYS A 22 7.84 14.56 -4.67
CA CYS A 22 8.98 13.99 -3.94
C CYS A 22 9.33 14.76 -2.65
N GLY A 23 8.31 15.27 -1.94
CA GLY A 23 8.49 15.89 -0.64
C GLY A 23 8.96 17.35 -0.67
N TYR A 24 9.05 17.99 -1.83
CA TYR A 24 9.40 19.40 -1.91
C TYR A 24 8.33 20.26 -1.19
N GLY A 25 8.77 21.13 -0.28
CA GLY A 25 7.89 21.98 0.53
C GLY A 25 7.25 21.27 1.74
N VAL A 26 7.60 20.01 2.01
CA VAL A 26 7.17 19.30 3.21
C VAL A 26 8.16 19.59 4.34
N HIS A 27 7.65 20.19 5.41
CA HIS A 27 8.47 20.61 6.55
C HIS A 27 8.55 19.54 7.67
N SER A 28 7.67 18.56 7.68
CA SER A 28 7.72 17.44 8.62
C SER A 28 8.78 16.42 8.19
N PRO A 29 9.81 16.12 8.98
CA PRO A 29 10.80 15.09 8.66
C PRO A 29 10.17 13.71 8.44
N PHE A 30 9.16 13.37 9.24
CA PHE A 30 8.41 12.12 9.08
C PHE A 30 7.69 12.07 7.72
N ALA A 31 6.93 13.11 7.39
CA ALA A 31 6.18 13.17 6.14
C ALA A 31 7.12 13.21 4.93
N PHE A 32 8.25 13.91 5.03
CA PHE A 32 9.27 13.93 3.99
C PHE A 32 9.84 12.52 3.74
N ASN A 33 10.23 11.82 4.80
CA ASN A 33 10.76 10.46 4.71
C ASN A 33 9.72 9.49 4.15
N LEU A 34 8.47 9.57 4.59
CA LEU A 34 7.38 8.73 4.07
C LEU A 34 7.17 8.95 2.57
N ILE A 35 7.15 10.21 2.14
CA ILE A 35 6.95 10.54 0.73
C ILE A 35 8.14 10.06 -0.12
N THR A 36 9.37 10.35 0.28
CA THR A 36 10.56 10.07 -0.51
C THR A 36 10.96 8.60 -0.52
N HIS A 37 10.90 7.92 0.64
CA HIS A 37 11.40 6.55 0.80
C HIS A 37 10.31 5.48 0.71
N VAL A 38 9.03 5.85 0.73
CA VAL A 38 7.92 4.89 0.62
C VAL A 38 7.08 5.15 -0.63
N ILE A 39 6.50 6.35 -0.76
CA ILE A 39 5.54 6.62 -1.84
C ILE A 39 6.24 6.71 -3.19
N TYR A 40 7.31 7.49 -3.29
CA TYR A 40 8.05 7.70 -4.54
C TYR A 40 9.26 6.77 -4.72
N GLU A 41 9.47 5.82 -3.81
CA GLU A 41 10.53 4.83 -3.95
C GLU A 41 10.29 3.94 -5.19
N THR A 42 11.29 3.90 -6.06
CA THR A 42 11.25 3.13 -7.31
C THR A 42 12.21 1.95 -7.31
N THR A 43 13.13 1.91 -6.34
CA THR A 43 14.10 0.83 -6.23
C THR A 43 13.42 -0.51 -6.00
N PRO A 44 13.71 -1.53 -6.80
CA PRO A 44 13.09 -2.84 -6.62
C PRO A 44 13.65 -3.55 -5.39
N TYR A 45 12.77 -4.00 -4.51
CA TYR A 45 13.16 -4.88 -3.41
C TYR A 45 13.43 -6.30 -3.92
N TYR A 46 14.38 -6.98 -3.30
CA TYR A 46 14.75 -8.35 -3.69
C TYR A 46 13.57 -9.34 -3.66
N LYS A 47 12.65 -9.18 -2.71
CA LYS A 47 11.45 -10.02 -2.56
C LYS A 47 10.41 -9.85 -3.68
N TYR A 48 10.45 -8.79 -4.46
CA TYR A 48 9.42 -8.56 -5.49
C TYR A 48 9.37 -9.64 -6.57
N LYS A 49 10.49 -10.22 -6.93
CA LYS A 49 10.55 -11.33 -7.90
C LYS A 49 9.92 -12.60 -7.34
N GLU A 50 10.25 -12.92 -6.09
CA GLU A 50 9.71 -14.06 -5.37
C GLU A 50 8.19 -13.93 -5.21
N LEU A 51 7.70 -12.79 -4.73
CA LEU A 51 6.28 -12.49 -4.56
C LEU A 51 5.50 -12.55 -5.89
N ALA A 52 6.07 -12.07 -6.98
CA ALA A 52 5.45 -12.16 -8.29
C ALA A 52 5.35 -13.62 -8.77
N SER A 53 6.35 -14.44 -8.52
CA SER A 53 6.35 -15.87 -8.83
C SER A 53 5.32 -16.62 -7.98
N GLU A 54 5.26 -16.34 -6.70
CA GLU A 54 4.29 -16.92 -5.76
C GLU A 54 2.86 -16.53 -6.13
N GLN A 55 2.61 -15.27 -6.43
CA GLN A 55 1.32 -14.80 -6.92
C GLN A 55 0.91 -15.57 -8.19
N LYS A 56 1.81 -15.71 -9.15
CA LYS A 56 1.55 -16.44 -10.39
C LYS A 56 1.23 -17.93 -10.13
N ARG A 57 1.89 -18.54 -9.16
CA ARG A 57 1.66 -19.93 -8.75
C ARG A 57 0.28 -20.13 -8.13
N LEU A 58 -0.18 -19.16 -7.33
CA LEU A 58 -1.47 -19.23 -6.64
C LEU A 58 -2.67 -18.81 -7.50
N MET A 59 -2.47 -17.97 -8.52
CA MET A 59 -3.53 -17.46 -9.40
C MET A 59 -4.51 -18.52 -9.93
N PRO A 60 -4.07 -19.73 -10.38
CA PRO A 60 -4.99 -20.74 -10.90
C PRO A 60 -5.94 -21.32 -9.84
N GLN A 61 -5.60 -21.18 -8.56
CA GLN A 61 -6.35 -21.73 -7.43
C GLN A 61 -7.28 -20.68 -6.79
N LYS A 62 -7.21 -19.44 -7.25
CA LYS A 62 -7.92 -18.30 -6.70
C LYS A 62 -8.91 -17.70 -7.69
N ASP A 63 -9.91 -17.01 -7.18
CA ASP A 63 -10.85 -16.27 -8.01
C ASP A 63 -10.18 -15.15 -8.78
N ARG A 64 -10.79 -14.72 -9.88
CA ARG A 64 -10.28 -13.62 -10.72
C ARG A 64 -10.07 -12.34 -9.91
N ALA A 65 -10.97 -12.06 -8.96
CA ALA A 65 -10.91 -10.88 -8.10
C ALA A 65 -9.64 -10.84 -7.27
N TRP A 66 -9.12 -11.99 -6.82
CA TRP A 66 -7.93 -12.08 -5.99
C TRP A 66 -6.68 -11.44 -6.60
N GLY A 67 -6.51 -11.51 -7.91
CA GLY A 67 -5.33 -10.96 -8.60
C GLY A 67 -5.53 -9.55 -9.16
N TYR A 68 -6.70 -8.94 -8.98
CA TYR A 68 -7.10 -7.72 -9.69
C TYR A 68 -6.36 -6.44 -9.23
N GLU A 69 -5.83 -6.43 -8.03
CA GLU A 69 -5.13 -5.27 -7.50
C GLU A 69 -3.89 -4.89 -8.31
N SER A 70 -3.70 -3.60 -8.48
CA SER A 70 -2.56 -3.10 -9.25
C SER A 70 -1.22 -3.43 -8.56
N LEU A 71 -0.20 -3.70 -9.37
CA LEU A 71 1.16 -3.96 -8.86
C LEU A 71 1.70 -2.76 -8.04
N LYS A 72 1.28 -1.54 -8.38
CA LYS A 72 1.68 -0.33 -7.66
C LYS A 72 1.15 -0.33 -6.23
N VAL A 73 -0.10 -0.70 -6.02
CA VAL A 73 -0.72 -0.81 -4.70
C VAL A 73 -0.01 -1.88 -3.86
N LYS A 74 0.16 -3.08 -4.39
CA LYS A 74 0.85 -4.18 -3.71
C LYS A 74 2.25 -3.80 -3.25
N ARG A 75 3.04 -3.19 -4.13
CA ARG A 75 4.39 -2.72 -3.79
C ARG A 75 4.38 -1.56 -2.80
N LEU A 76 3.39 -0.67 -2.87
CA LEU A 76 3.23 0.40 -1.89
C LEU A 76 2.94 -0.16 -0.50
N LEU A 77 2.02 -1.12 -0.40
CA LEU A 77 1.70 -1.80 0.87
C LEU A 77 2.94 -2.49 1.47
N PHE A 78 3.70 -3.19 0.65
CA PHE A 78 4.97 -3.79 1.07
C PHE A 78 5.91 -2.74 1.67
N ARG A 79 6.11 -1.60 0.99
CA ARG A 79 6.99 -0.54 1.47
C ARG A 79 6.47 0.13 2.73
N LEU A 80 5.15 0.34 2.84
CA LEU A 80 4.52 0.92 4.04
C LEU A 80 4.76 0.03 5.26
N VAL A 81 4.51 -1.25 5.16
CA VAL A 81 4.74 -2.21 6.25
C VAL A 81 6.22 -2.31 6.58
N ASN A 82 7.08 -2.38 5.56
CA ASN A 82 8.53 -2.43 5.76
C ASN A 82 9.07 -1.14 6.40
N TYR A 83 8.46 0.00 6.14
CA TYR A 83 8.84 1.28 6.77
C TYR A 83 8.30 1.40 8.20
N ALA A 84 7.03 1.05 8.40
CA ALA A 84 6.36 1.15 9.70
C ALA A 84 6.85 0.11 10.73
N GLN A 85 7.35 -1.05 10.25
CA GLN A 85 7.82 -2.15 11.10
C GLN A 85 6.81 -2.56 12.20
N PRO A 86 5.51 -2.76 11.86
CA PRO A 86 4.48 -3.06 12.85
C PRO A 86 4.74 -4.41 13.52
N ALA A 87 4.37 -4.55 14.81
CA ALA A 87 4.38 -5.82 15.50
C ALA A 87 3.16 -6.67 15.11
N THR A 88 2.02 -6.01 14.90
CA THR A 88 0.74 -6.64 14.55
C THR A 88 0.21 -6.07 13.23
N ILE A 89 -0.20 -6.97 12.33
CA ILE A 89 -0.79 -6.62 11.03
C ILE A 89 -2.16 -7.29 10.96
N VAL A 90 -3.19 -6.51 10.74
CA VAL A 90 -4.54 -7.01 10.49
C VAL A 90 -4.94 -6.72 9.05
N ASP A 91 -5.35 -7.77 8.37
CA ASP A 91 -5.79 -7.76 6.97
C ASP A 91 -7.27 -8.15 6.95
N ALA A 92 -8.16 -7.16 6.85
CA ALA A 92 -9.59 -7.32 6.99
C ALA A 92 -10.31 -7.19 5.65
N GLY A 93 -11.30 -8.07 5.44
CA GLY A 93 -12.09 -8.16 4.23
C GLY A 93 -11.69 -9.32 3.32
N MET A 94 -12.09 -9.24 2.05
CA MET A 94 -11.83 -10.32 1.09
C MET A 94 -10.35 -10.35 0.71
N GLN A 95 -9.64 -11.40 1.13
CA GLN A 95 -8.21 -11.53 0.85
C GLN A 95 -7.88 -11.43 -0.65
N ALA A 96 -6.87 -10.62 -0.95
CA ALA A 96 -6.37 -10.40 -2.30
C ALA A 96 -4.87 -10.72 -2.40
N ALA A 97 -4.30 -10.53 -3.59
CA ALA A 97 -2.87 -10.75 -3.79
C ALA A 97 -1.98 -9.80 -2.97
N SER A 98 -2.52 -8.64 -2.55
CA SER A 98 -1.85 -7.71 -1.61
C SER A 98 -1.53 -8.34 -0.26
N SER A 99 -2.35 -9.29 0.21
CA SER A 99 -2.12 -10.03 1.46
C SER A 99 -0.75 -10.74 1.47
N LEU A 100 -0.30 -11.25 0.33
CA LEU A 100 1.05 -11.84 0.19
C LEU A 100 2.15 -10.80 0.44
N TYR A 101 1.95 -9.59 -0.08
CA TYR A 101 2.92 -8.50 0.06
C TYR A 101 2.96 -7.94 1.48
N LEU A 102 1.80 -7.85 2.14
CA LEU A 102 1.71 -7.45 3.55
C LEU A 102 2.47 -8.43 4.45
N LYS A 103 2.18 -9.71 4.31
CA LYS A 103 2.81 -10.77 5.10
C LYS A 103 4.32 -10.88 4.87
N ALA A 104 4.76 -10.71 3.63
CA ALA A 104 6.17 -10.83 3.28
C ALA A 104 7.02 -9.59 3.65
N ALA A 105 6.38 -8.45 3.88
CA ALA A 105 7.08 -7.20 4.19
C ALA A 105 7.76 -7.23 5.56
N LYS A 106 7.19 -7.98 6.51
CA LYS A 106 7.79 -8.22 7.84
C LYS A 106 7.46 -9.64 8.32
N GLU A 107 8.38 -10.56 8.16
CA GLU A 107 8.20 -11.98 8.48
C GLU A 107 7.96 -12.24 9.98
N GLY A 108 8.43 -11.37 10.86
CA GLY A 108 8.26 -11.52 12.31
C GLY A 108 7.03 -10.81 12.89
N ALA A 109 6.16 -10.23 12.06
CA ALA A 109 4.92 -9.62 12.52
C ALA A 109 3.85 -10.67 12.76
N ASP A 110 3.02 -10.44 13.78
CA ASP A 110 1.81 -11.22 14.00
C ASP A 110 0.76 -10.81 12.98
N TYR A 111 0.50 -11.70 12.01
CA TYR A 111 -0.40 -11.43 10.88
C TYR A 111 -1.73 -12.16 11.11
N THR A 112 -2.80 -11.40 11.19
CA THR A 112 -4.16 -11.89 11.32
C THR A 112 -4.99 -11.49 10.11
N ALA A 113 -5.61 -12.46 9.45
CA ALA A 113 -6.60 -12.23 8.41
C ALA A 113 -8.00 -12.40 8.98
N ALA A 114 -8.86 -11.42 8.81
CA ALA A 114 -10.24 -11.45 9.26
C ALA A 114 -11.20 -11.16 8.10
N ALA A 115 -12.26 -11.97 8.00
CA ALA A 115 -13.27 -11.74 6.96
C ALA A 115 -14.11 -10.49 7.24
N ASP A 116 -14.30 -10.16 8.52
CA ASP A 116 -15.02 -8.97 8.97
C ASP A 116 -14.32 -8.34 10.18
N LEU A 117 -14.44 -7.02 10.30
CA LEU A 117 -13.93 -6.26 11.45
C LEU A 117 -14.62 -6.66 12.76
N SER A 118 -15.85 -7.14 12.72
CA SER A 118 -16.57 -7.59 13.90
C SER A 118 -15.88 -8.76 14.61
N GLU A 119 -15.19 -9.63 13.89
CA GLU A 119 -14.43 -10.73 14.47
C GLU A 119 -13.23 -10.25 15.28
N LEU A 120 -12.62 -9.13 14.86
CA LEU A 120 -11.44 -8.55 15.51
C LEU A 120 -11.76 -7.85 16.84
N PHE A 121 -12.95 -7.27 16.95
CA PHE A 121 -13.36 -6.54 18.16
C PHE A 121 -13.85 -7.45 19.27
N LEU A 122 -14.10 -8.73 19.01
CA LEU A 122 -14.50 -9.72 20.02
C LEU A 122 -13.32 -10.17 20.90
N GLU A 123 -12.10 -10.07 20.42
CA GLU A 123 -10.90 -10.27 21.23
C GLU A 123 -10.44 -8.93 21.82
N SER A 124 -11.13 -8.49 22.86
CA SER A 124 -10.87 -7.21 23.50
C SER A 124 -9.47 -7.11 24.08
N GLY A 125 -8.70 -6.16 23.61
CA GLY A 125 -7.40 -5.77 24.17
C GLY A 125 -6.20 -5.94 23.25
N ALA A 126 -6.35 -6.48 22.05
CA ALA A 126 -5.25 -6.54 21.07
C ALA A 126 -4.99 -5.16 20.47
N SER A 127 -3.76 -4.67 20.58
CA SER A 127 -3.34 -3.48 19.83
C SER A 127 -3.05 -3.86 18.38
N VAL A 128 -3.56 -3.08 17.44
CA VAL A 128 -3.29 -3.24 16.02
C VAL A 128 -2.40 -2.11 15.56
N ASP A 129 -1.19 -2.42 15.10
CA ASP A 129 -0.24 -1.43 14.62
C ASP A 129 -0.45 -1.07 13.15
N PHE A 130 -0.92 -2.03 12.35
CA PHE A 130 -1.21 -1.85 10.94
C PHE A 130 -2.49 -2.55 10.54
N LEU A 131 -3.46 -1.78 10.06
CA LEU A 131 -4.75 -2.28 9.57
C LEU A 131 -4.88 -2.00 8.08
N TYR A 132 -5.14 -3.05 7.31
CA TYR A 132 -5.49 -2.94 5.90
C TYR A 132 -6.92 -3.42 5.69
N LEU A 133 -7.71 -2.60 5.01
CA LEU A 133 -9.11 -2.88 4.71
C LEU A 133 -9.27 -3.06 3.19
N HIS A 134 -9.75 -4.24 2.79
CA HIS A 134 -10.12 -4.51 1.41
C HIS A 134 -11.57 -4.07 1.17
N ASP A 135 -11.80 -3.24 0.15
CA ASP A 135 -13.12 -2.87 -0.40
C ASP A 135 -14.27 -2.79 0.62
N TYR A 136 -14.30 -1.68 1.37
CA TYR A 136 -15.44 -1.29 2.21
C TYR A 136 -16.18 -0.13 1.59
#